data_c5cb089ec426690e5b81b73a06df7ddb
#
_entry.id   c5cb089ec426690e5b81b73a06df7ddb
#
_cell.length_a   1.000
_cell.length_b   1.000
_cell.length_c   1.000
_cell.angle_alpha   90.00
_cell.angle_beta   90.00
_cell.angle_gamma   90.00
#
_symmetry.space_group_name_H-M   'P 1'
#
loop_
_entity.id
_entity.type
_entity.pdbx_description
1 polymer ?
#
loop_
_entity_poly.entity_id
_entity_poly.type
_entity_poly.pdbx_seq_one_letter_code
_entity_poly.pdbx_strand_id
1 'polypeptide(L)' 'MDQKSQLTGRELQILRSVAQGFTTPQIAEALSLSPETVKWHRKKMLAKFSAATSAEMVRLALEQGVL' A
#
# COMPACT_ATOMS: atom_id res chain seq x y z
N MET A 1 16.25 8.71 6.11
CA MET A 1 15.79 8.52 4.73
C MET A 1 14.27 8.61 4.67
N ASP A 2 13.75 9.27 3.65
CA ASP A 2 12.33 9.50 3.49
C ASP A 2 11.63 8.20 3.06
N GLN A 3 10.57 7.80 3.78
CA GLN A 3 9.78 6.61 3.42
C GLN A 3 9.20 6.74 2.02
N LYS A 4 8.82 7.95 1.64
CA LYS A 4 8.24 8.19 0.31
C LYS A 4 9.18 7.76 -0.80
N SER A 5 10.50 7.93 -0.63
CA SER A 5 11.48 7.57 -1.65
C SER A 5 11.66 6.06 -1.78
N GLN A 6 11.14 5.28 -0.83
CA GLN A 6 11.25 3.82 -0.84
C GLN A 6 10.09 3.14 -1.54
N LEU A 7 9.04 3.87 -1.86
CA LEU A 7 7.86 3.33 -2.52
C LEU A 7 7.94 3.54 -4.02
N THR A 8 7.55 2.50 -4.77
CA THR A 8 7.39 2.64 -6.22
C THR A 8 6.08 3.36 -6.51
N GLY A 9 5.92 3.85 -7.75
CA GLY A 9 4.66 4.48 -8.15
C GLY A 9 3.48 3.53 -7.99
N ARG A 10 3.67 2.25 -8.34
CA ARG A 10 2.62 1.25 -8.22
C ARG A 10 2.25 1.01 -6.75
N GLU A 11 3.26 0.94 -5.88
CA GLU A 11 3.01 0.76 -4.46
C GLU A 11 2.23 1.94 -3.89
N LEU A 12 2.56 3.16 -4.30
CA LEU A 12 1.85 4.34 -3.85
C LEU A 12 0.38 4.34 -4.29
N GLN A 13 0.11 3.90 -5.53
CA GLN A 13 -1.26 3.76 -6.01
C GLN A 13 -2.05 2.78 -5.13
N ILE A 14 -1.43 1.64 -4.83
CA ILE A 14 -2.08 0.61 -4.01
C ILE A 14 -2.29 1.11 -2.60
N LEU A 15 -1.29 1.79 -2.03
CA LEU A 15 -1.40 2.35 -0.69
C LEU A 15 -2.56 3.34 -0.59
N ARG A 16 -2.71 4.22 -1.57
CA ARG A 16 -3.82 5.17 -1.59
C ARG A 16 -5.17 4.47 -1.65
N SER A 17 -5.26 3.40 -2.44
CA SER A 17 -6.49 2.62 -2.54
C SER A 17 -6.82 1.92 -1.23
N VAL A 18 -5.82 1.37 -0.56
CA VAL A 18 -6.00 0.75 0.75
C VAL A 18 -6.50 1.79 1.75
N ALA A 19 -5.92 2.98 1.73
CA ALA A 19 -6.31 4.07 2.62
C ALA A 19 -7.76 4.49 2.39
N GLN A 20 -8.26 4.36 1.17
CA GLN A 20 -9.66 4.68 0.83
C GLN A 20 -10.62 3.55 1.16
N GLY A 21 -10.12 2.43 1.65
CA GLY A 21 -10.97 1.31 2.04
C GLY A 21 -11.24 0.28 0.95
N PHE A 22 -10.53 0.34 -0.17
CA PHE A 22 -10.70 -0.65 -1.24
C PHE A 22 -10.14 -2.00 -0.82
N THR A 23 -10.88 -3.06 -1.18
CA THR A 23 -10.43 -4.42 -0.93
C THR A 23 -9.40 -4.84 -1.99
N THR A 24 -8.67 -5.93 -1.72
CA THR A 24 -7.71 -6.47 -2.68
C THR A 24 -8.35 -6.74 -4.04
N PRO A 25 -9.52 -7.40 -4.15
CA PRO A 25 -10.16 -7.60 -5.45
C PRO A 25 -10.51 -6.28 -6.15
N GLN A 26 -10.97 -5.29 -5.40
CA GLN A 26 -11.31 -3.99 -5.98
C GLN A 26 -10.07 -3.28 -6.53
N ILE A 27 -8.97 -3.33 -5.80
CA ILE A 27 -7.72 -2.74 -6.25
C ILE A 27 -7.21 -3.46 -7.50
N ALA A 28 -7.26 -4.80 -7.50
CA ALA A 28 -6.83 -5.60 -8.64
C ALA A 28 -7.61 -5.23 -9.90
N GLU A 29 -8.92 -5.10 -9.78
CA GLU A 29 -9.76 -4.72 -10.90
C GLU A 29 -9.44 -3.31 -11.39
N ALA A 30 -9.33 -2.37 -10.47
CA ALA A 30 -9.08 -0.97 -10.83
C ALA A 30 -7.73 -0.77 -11.53
N LEU A 31 -6.73 -1.56 -11.17
CA LEU A 31 -5.38 -1.40 -11.70
C LEU A 31 -5.04 -2.45 -12.78
N SER A 32 -6.00 -3.29 -13.15
CA SER A 32 -5.81 -4.37 -14.13
C SER A 32 -4.69 -5.32 -13.70
N LEU A 33 -4.68 -5.66 -12.43
CA LEU A 33 -3.72 -6.60 -11.84
C LEU A 33 -4.44 -7.82 -11.32
N SER A 34 -3.71 -8.92 -11.11
CA SER A 34 -4.28 -10.07 -10.41
C SER A 34 -4.33 -9.77 -8.91
N PRO A 35 -5.27 -10.39 -8.17
CA PRO A 35 -5.29 -10.25 -6.72
C PRO A 35 -3.99 -10.68 -6.05
N GLU A 36 -3.33 -11.72 -6.60
CA GLU A 36 -2.05 -12.18 -6.07
C GLU A 36 -0.97 -11.13 -6.18
N THR A 37 -0.95 -10.40 -7.30
CA THR A 37 0.01 -9.31 -7.50
C THR A 37 -0.24 -8.18 -6.50
N VAL A 38 -1.50 -7.84 -6.25
CA VAL A 38 -1.85 -6.82 -5.26
C VAL A 38 -1.41 -7.27 -3.87
N LYS A 39 -1.66 -8.54 -3.51
CA LYS A 39 -1.23 -9.08 -2.22
C LYS A 39 0.28 -9.01 -2.07
N TRP A 40 1.01 -9.32 -3.13
CA TRP A 40 2.46 -9.27 -3.13
C TRP A 40 2.97 -7.85 -2.85
N HIS A 41 2.39 -6.85 -3.53
CA HIS A 41 2.74 -5.45 -3.28
C HIS A 41 2.40 -5.03 -1.85
N ARG A 42 1.23 -5.42 -1.35
CA ARG A 42 0.81 -5.08 0.01
C ARG A 42 1.77 -5.66 1.04
N LYS A 43 2.20 -6.90 0.83
CA LYS A 43 3.13 -7.55 1.75
C LYS A 43 4.46 -6.80 1.78
N LYS A 44 4.95 -6.41 0.62
CA LYS A 44 6.19 -5.63 0.53
C LYS A 44 6.05 -4.28 1.24
N MET A 45 4.92 -3.61 1.07
CA MET A 45 4.69 -2.33 1.72
C MET A 45 4.62 -2.47 3.24
N LEU A 46 3.94 -3.50 3.74
CA LEU A 46 3.91 -3.76 5.18
C LEU A 46 5.31 -3.89 5.73
N ALA A 47 6.17 -4.62 5.03
CA ALA A 47 7.57 -4.78 5.45
C ALA A 47 8.31 -3.44 5.44
N LYS A 48 8.09 -2.61 4.42
CA LYS A 48 8.75 -1.31 4.30
C LYS A 48 8.37 -0.36 5.45
N PHE A 49 7.13 -0.45 5.92
CA PHE A 49 6.66 0.36 7.04
C PHE A 49 6.88 -0.32 8.39
N SER A 50 7.37 -1.55 8.39
CA SER A 50 7.47 -2.37 9.61
C SER A 50 6.11 -2.47 10.30
N ALA A 51 5.05 -2.60 9.51
CA ALA A 51 3.67 -2.65 10.00
C ALA A 51 3.18 -4.08 10.00
N ALA A 52 2.37 -4.41 11.00
CA ALA A 52 1.77 -5.73 11.11
C ALA A 52 0.43 -5.83 10.37
N THR A 53 -0.25 -4.71 10.19
CA THR A 53 -1.58 -4.67 9.57
C THR A 53 -1.68 -3.53 8.57
N SER A 54 -2.67 -3.63 7.67
CA SER A 54 -2.94 -2.54 6.72
C SER A 54 -3.33 -1.25 7.43
N ALA A 55 -4.11 -1.35 8.51
CA ALA A 55 -4.51 -0.16 9.27
C ALA A 55 -3.29 0.54 9.86
N GLU A 56 -2.36 -0.23 10.43
CA GLU A 56 -1.14 0.34 10.97
C GLU A 56 -0.28 0.99 9.86
N MET A 57 -0.19 0.31 8.71
CA MET A 57 0.55 0.85 7.57
C MET A 57 -0.01 2.20 7.13
N VAL A 58 -1.33 2.32 7.00
CA VAL A 58 -1.97 3.56 6.60
C VAL A 58 -1.71 4.65 7.65
N ARG A 59 -1.82 4.33 8.93
CA ARG A 59 -1.55 5.28 9.99
C ARG A 59 -0.12 5.81 9.92
N LEU A 60 0.84 4.90 9.75
CA LEU A 60 2.25 5.28 9.64
C LEU A 60 2.49 6.13 8.39
N ALA A 61 1.87 5.78 7.28
CA ALA A 61 2.00 6.54 6.04
C ALA A 61 1.48 7.97 6.19
N LEU A 62 0.37 8.14 6.91
CA LEU A 62 -0.15 9.46 7.21
C LEU A 62 0.80 10.25 8.11
N GLU A 63 1.35 9.60 9.14
CA GLU A 63 2.28 10.26 10.07
C GLU A 63 3.56 10.70 9.38
N GLN A 64 3.99 9.94 8.38
CA GLN A 64 5.25 10.20 7.68
C GLN A 64 5.07 11.09 6.45
N GLY A 65 3.85 11.53 6.18
CA GLY A 65 3.60 12.41 5.05
C GLY A 65 3.62 11.72 3.70
N VAL A 66 3.53 10.39 3.65
CA VAL A 66 3.46 9.62 2.41
C VAL A 66 2.06 9.73 1.80
N LEU A 67 1.06 9.82 2.65
CA LEU A 67 -0.34 10.00 2.26
C LEU A 67 -0.83 11.40 2.58
#